data_aa61d4119eeb6b5228f41d8d3d6fb516
#
_entry.id   aa61d4119eeb6b5228f41d8d3d6fb516
#
_cell.length_a   1.000
_cell.length_b   1.000
_cell.length_c   1.000
_cell.angle_alpha   90.00
_cell.angle_beta   90.00
_cell.angle_gamma   90.00
#
_symmetry.space_group_name_H-M   'P 1'
#
loop_
_entity.id
_entity.type
_entity.pdbx_description
1 polymer ?
#
loop_
_entity_poly.entity_id
_entity_poly.type
_entity_poly.pdbx_seq_one_letter_code
_entity_poly.pdbx_strand_id
1 'polypeptide(L)'
;MSAAVNAGDALNFDAIIDAFYQHGWVWLPNFLSTELNSALLHEAQHEAELTPAGIGRLGDHQLNQQVRRDATQWFDGQSTAQQRYLALMAQLQTVFNRRCFLGLFDFECHFALYPSGAFYRRHLDRFRDEDRRMVSAVIYLNEDWLPEQGGALRIEKRQRLLLLL
;
A
#
# COMPACT_ATOMS: atom_id res chain seq x y z
N MET A 1 -1.51 -20.90 -8.06
CA MET A 1 -2.83 -20.86 -7.40
C MET A 1 -2.93 -19.53 -6.69
N SER A 2 -4.02 -18.80 -6.91
CA SER A 2 -4.22 -17.43 -6.43
C SER A 2 -4.51 -17.45 -4.92
N ALA A 3 -3.77 -16.66 -4.15
CA ALA A 3 -4.05 -16.40 -2.74
C ALA A 3 -5.13 -15.29 -2.60
N ALA A 4 -6.23 -15.42 -3.36
CA ALA A 4 -7.34 -14.47 -3.27
C ALA A 4 -8.26 -14.85 -2.10
N VAL A 5 -8.47 -13.94 -1.17
CA VAL A 5 -9.43 -14.04 -0.09
C VAL A 5 -10.59 -13.09 -0.40
N ASN A 6 -11.81 -13.61 -0.56
CA ASN A 6 -12.99 -12.77 -0.80
C ASN A 6 -13.42 -12.06 0.48
N ALA A 7 -13.46 -10.74 0.44
CA ALA A 7 -13.87 -9.85 1.53
C ALA A 7 -15.37 -9.50 1.50
N GLY A 8 -16.23 -10.43 1.12
CA GLY A 8 -17.69 -10.20 1.04
C GLY A 8 -18.45 -10.14 2.38
N ASP A 9 -17.84 -10.60 3.46
CA ASP A 9 -18.31 -10.49 4.86
C ASP A 9 -17.22 -9.83 5.69
N ALA A 10 -17.54 -9.32 6.90
CA ALA A 10 -16.62 -8.60 7.78
C ALA A 10 -15.18 -9.12 7.67
N LEU A 11 -14.22 -8.25 7.33
CA LEU A 11 -12.82 -8.58 7.00
C LEU A 11 -12.28 -9.73 7.85
N ASN A 12 -12.13 -10.89 7.25
CA ASN A 12 -11.58 -12.06 7.93
C ASN A 12 -10.06 -11.95 8.03
N PHE A 13 -9.60 -11.20 9.02
CA PHE A 13 -8.18 -10.99 9.25
C PHE A 13 -7.41 -12.30 9.46
N ASP A 14 -8.01 -13.35 10.01
CA ASP A 14 -7.34 -14.63 10.20
C ASP A 14 -6.99 -15.27 8.85
N ALA A 15 -7.92 -15.28 7.90
CA ALA A 15 -7.65 -15.78 6.55
C ALA A 15 -6.58 -14.97 5.82
N ILE A 16 -6.53 -13.65 6.03
CA ILE A 16 -5.48 -12.78 5.51
C ILE A 16 -4.11 -13.21 6.04
N ILE A 17 -4.01 -13.41 7.35
CA ILE A 17 -2.77 -13.81 8.01
C ILE A 17 -2.32 -15.20 7.56
N ASP A 18 -3.23 -16.16 7.45
CA ASP A 18 -2.91 -17.51 7.02
C ASP A 18 -2.37 -17.54 5.59
N ALA A 19 -3.00 -16.80 4.65
CA ALA A 19 -2.52 -16.67 3.28
C ALA A 19 -1.14 -15.99 3.22
N PHE A 20 -0.96 -14.93 4.00
CA PHE A 20 0.29 -14.21 4.12
C PHE A 20 1.43 -15.09 4.66
N TYR A 21 1.15 -15.91 5.67
CA TYR A 21 2.13 -16.84 6.24
C TYR A 21 2.59 -17.88 5.23
N GLN A 22 1.66 -18.38 4.39
CA GLN A 22 1.95 -19.42 3.41
C GLN A 22 2.77 -18.91 2.23
N HIS A 23 2.49 -17.67 1.77
CA HIS A 23 2.97 -17.15 0.49
C HIS A 23 3.94 -15.98 0.62
N GLY A 24 3.97 -15.29 1.77
CA GLY A 24 4.70 -14.04 1.98
C GLY A 24 4.01 -12.83 1.34
N TRP A 25 2.84 -13.02 0.73
CA TRP A 25 2.00 -11.99 0.13
C TRP A 25 0.55 -12.46 0.08
N VAL A 26 -0.37 -11.52 0.01
CA VAL A 26 -1.79 -11.79 -0.18
C VAL A 26 -2.41 -10.72 -1.07
N TRP A 27 -3.35 -11.10 -1.90
CA TRP A 27 -4.17 -10.19 -2.68
C TRP A 27 -5.62 -10.27 -2.20
N LEU A 28 -6.20 -9.10 -1.91
CA LEU A 28 -7.53 -8.95 -1.32
C LEU A 28 -8.39 -8.07 -2.22
N PRO A 29 -9.15 -8.66 -3.13
CA PRO A 29 -10.11 -7.88 -3.90
C PRO A 29 -11.18 -7.30 -2.97
N ASN A 30 -11.58 -6.04 -3.22
CA ASN A 30 -12.61 -5.33 -2.45
C ASN A 30 -12.29 -5.21 -0.96
N PHE A 31 -11.03 -4.95 -0.62
CA PHE A 31 -10.60 -4.78 0.77
C PHE A 31 -11.25 -3.55 1.42
N LEU A 32 -11.33 -2.44 0.70
CA LEU A 32 -12.06 -1.26 1.14
C LEU A 32 -13.55 -1.36 0.76
N SER A 33 -14.42 -0.78 1.57
CA SER A 33 -15.80 -0.56 1.13
C SER A 33 -15.83 0.42 -0.05
N THR A 34 -16.83 0.31 -0.90
CA THR A 34 -16.99 1.22 -2.06
C THR A 34 -16.98 2.67 -1.64
N GLU A 35 -17.66 3.04 -0.52
CA GLU A 35 -17.71 4.41 -0.04
C GLU A 35 -16.33 4.91 0.39
N LEU A 36 -15.53 4.09 1.07
CA LEU A 36 -14.20 4.49 1.50
C LEU A 36 -13.25 4.59 0.32
N ASN A 37 -13.33 3.64 -0.63
CA ASN A 37 -12.55 3.69 -1.86
C ASN A 37 -12.83 4.96 -2.66
N SER A 38 -14.11 5.26 -2.93
CA SER A 38 -14.51 6.44 -3.68
C SER A 38 -14.14 7.75 -2.96
N ALA A 39 -14.24 7.79 -1.62
CA ALA A 39 -13.84 8.96 -0.84
C ALA A 39 -12.33 9.22 -0.92
N LEU A 40 -11.50 8.17 -0.79
CA LEU A 40 -10.04 8.29 -0.93
C LEU A 40 -9.64 8.65 -2.36
N LEU A 41 -10.29 8.06 -3.36
CA LEU A 41 -10.04 8.39 -4.76
C LEU A 41 -10.37 9.86 -5.06
N HIS A 42 -11.52 10.34 -4.59
CA HIS A 42 -11.92 11.75 -4.75
C HIS A 42 -10.89 12.69 -4.12
N GLU A 43 -10.45 12.39 -2.90
CA GLU A 43 -9.43 13.18 -2.21
C GLU A 43 -8.10 13.17 -2.99
N ALA A 44 -7.65 12.00 -3.45
CA ALA A 44 -6.42 11.89 -4.24
C ALA A 44 -6.46 12.67 -5.56
N GLN A 45 -7.64 12.80 -6.19
CA GLN A 45 -7.82 13.45 -7.48
C GLN A 45 -8.04 14.96 -7.38
N HIS A 46 -8.65 15.45 -6.30
CA HIS A 46 -9.18 16.82 -6.22
C HIS A 46 -8.63 17.66 -5.07
N GLU A 47 -8.15 17.02 -4.01
CA GLU A 47 -7.74 17.71 -2.79
C GLU A 47 -6.26 17.52 -2.48
N ALA A 48 -5.66 16.44 -2.96
CA ALA A 48 -4.28 16.10 -2.66
C ALA A 48 -3.28 17.04 -3.36
N GLU A 49 -2.33 17.56 -2.60
CA GLU A 49 -1.19 18.32 -3.10
C GLU A 49 -0.02 17.40 -3.44
N LEU A 50 -0.17 16.65 -4.52
CA LEU A 50 0.80 15.65 -4.95
C LEU A 50 2.10 16.30 -5.44
N THR A 51 3.21 15.92 -4.86
CA THR A 51 4.55 16.39 -5.24
C THR A 51 5.39 15.25 -5.82
N PRO A 52 6.31 15.52 -6.78
CA PRO A 52 7.18 14.49 -7.34
C PRO A 52 7.90 13.70 -6.24
N ALA A 53 7.78 12.38 -6.28
CA ALA A 53 8.35 11.53 -5.27
C ALA A 53 9.87 11.41 -5.43
N GLY A 54 10.59 11.55 -4.33
CA GLY A 54 12.04 11.39 -4.29
C GLY A 54 12.49 10.01 -3.82
N ILE A 55 13.79 9.78 -3.93
CA ILE A 55 14.51 8.63 -3.37
C ILE A 55 15.51 9.13 -2.32
N GLY A 56 15.80 8.31 -1.31
CA GLY A 56 16.77 8.65 -0.26
C GLY A 56 16.13 8.97 1.09
N ARG A 57 16.98 9.29 2.06
CA ARG A 57 16.60 9.59 3.46
C ARG A 57 16.84 11.05 3.81
N LEU A 58 16.28 11.47 4.95
CA LEU A 58 16.53 12.70 5.71
C LEU A 58 17.78 13.47 5.26
N GLY A 59 17.63 14.48 4.42
CA GLY A 59 18.73 15.28 3.88
C GLY A 59 19.30 14.84 2.52
N ASP A 60 19.18 13.58 2.13
CA ASP A 60 19.61 13.04 0.83
C ASP A 60 18.44 12.78 -0.13
N HIS A 61 17.30 13.44 0.08
CA HIS A 61 16.14 13.30 -0.76
C HIS A 61 16.45 13.85 -2.17
N GLN A 62 16.61 12.94 -3.13
CA GLN A 62 16.92 13.29 -4.52
C GLN A 62 15.77 12.90 -5.44
N LEU A 63 15.41 13.80 -6.35
CA LEU A 63 14.51 13.49 -7.45
C LEU A 63 15.30 12.73 -8.52
N ASN A 64 14.98 11.47 -8.73
CA ASN A 64 15.58 10.66 -9.77
C ASN A 64 14.52 10.04 -10.68
N GLN A 65 14.20 10.77 -11.75
CA GLN A 65 13.20 10.35 -12.74
C GLN A 65 13.56 9.09 -13.52
N GLN A 66 14.80 8.59 -13.41
CA GLN A 66 15.19 7.31 -13.99
C GLN A 66 14.83 6.13 -13.08
N VAL A 67 14.51 6.40 -11.81
CA VAL A 67 14.15 5.39 -10.81
C VAL A 67 12.65 5.39 -10.54
N ARG A 68 12.04 6.59 -10.34
CA ARG A 68 10.59 6.73 -10.11
C ARG A 68 10.06 8.02 -10.71
N ARG A 69 8.79 7.98 -11.16
CA ARG A 69 8.12 9.11 -11.82
C ARG A 69 6.71 9.34 -11.29
N ASP A 70 6.43 8.86 -10.10
CA ASP A 70 5.18 9.11 -9.41
C ASP A 70 5.22 10.40 -8.63
N ALA A 71 4.05 10.89 -8.26
CA ALA A 71 3.87 11.98 -7.32
C ALA A 71 3.16 11.44 -6.08
N THR A 72 3.52 11.94 -4.91
CA THR A 72 3.00 11.44 -3.63
C THR A 72 2.57 12.57 -2.72
N GLN A 73 1.61 12.28 -1.84
CA GLN A 73 1.27 13.10 -0.68
C GLN A 73 1.07 12.20 0.52
N TRP A 74 1.80 12.45 1.58
CA TRP A 74 1.66 11.74 2.85
C TRP A 74 0.32 12.07 3.50
N PHE A 75 -0.27 11.07 4.14
CA PHE A 75 -1.48 11.27 4.93
C PHE A 75 -1.16 12.10 6.18
N ASP A 76 -1.96 13.13 6.41
CA ASP A 76 -1.91 13.95 7.61
C ASP A 76 -3.00 13.58 8.63
N GLY A 77 -3.93 12.69 8.22
CA GLY A 77 -5.04 12.23 9.05
C GLY A 77 -6.14 13.26 9.28
N GLN A 78 -6.19 14.35 8.50
CA GLN A 78 -7.18 15.41 8.71
C GLN A 78 -8.54 15.05 8.10
N SER A 79 -8.56 14.40 6.94
CA SER A 79 -9.81 14.03 6.29
C SER A 79 -10.49 12.84 6.97
N THR A 80 -11.82 12.79 6.90
CA THR A 80 -12.60 11.64 7.39
C THR A 80 -12.23 10.35 6.66
N ALA A 81 -11.94 10.42 5.36
CA ALA A 81 -11.53 9.26 4.59
C ALA A 81 -10.18 8.71 5.06
N GLN A 82 -9.17 9.57 5.26
CA GLN A 82 -7.89 9.17 5.82
C GLN A 82 -8.03 8.58 7.22
N GLN A 83 -8.81 9.21 8.11
CA GLN A 83 -9.03 8.71 9.47
C GLN A 83 -9.64 7.30 9.48
N ARG A 84 -10.65 7.05 8.64
CA ARG A 84 -11.26 5.71 8.50
C ARG A 84 -10.25 4.70 7.97
N TYR A 85 -9.47 5.07 6.99
CA TYR A 85 -8.42 4.21 6.44
C TYR A 85 -7.32 3.90 7.46
N LEU A 86 -6.81 4.92 8.17
CA LEU A 86 -5.79 4.75 9.20
C LEU A 86 -6.29 3.87 10.35
N ALA A 87 -7.56 4.00 10.73
CA ALA A 87 -8.17 3.10 11.74
C ALA A 87 -8.20 1.64 11.28
N LEU A 88 -8.47 1.38 10.00
CA LEU A 88 -8.43 0.04 9.41
C LEU A 88 -7.01 -0.52 9.40
N MET A 89 -6.01 0.29 9.04
CA MET A 89 -4.59 -0.10 9.08
C MET A 89 -4.11 -0.41 10.49
N ALA A 90 -4.56 0.35 11.50
CA ALA A 90 -4.25 0.07 12.90
C ALA A 90 -4.83 -1.27 13.39
N GLN A 91 -6.02 -1.65 12.91
CA GLN A 91 -6.57 -2.98 13.19
C GLN A 91 -5.71 -4.07 12.55
N LEU A 92 -5.36 -3.91 11.29
CA LEU A 92 -4.50 -4.84 10.55
C LEU A 92 -3.13 -4.98 11.24
N GLN A 93 -2.49 -3.89 11.62
CA GLN A 93 -1.25 -3.89 12.41
C GLN A 93 -1.37 -4.70 13.70
N THR A 94 -2.48 -4.50 14.43
CA THR A 94 -2.75 -5.23 15.67
C THR A 94 -2.83 -6.73 15.42
N VAL A 95 -3.51 -7.15 14.36
CA VAL A 95 -3.64 -8.57 14.01
C VAL A 95 -2.31 -9.18 13.59
N PHE A 96 -1.52 -8.48 12.76
CA PHE A 96 -0.16 -8.90 12.41
C PHE A 96 0.73 -9.06 13.63
N ASN A 97 0.67 -8.13 14.57
CA ASN A 97 1.46 -8.22 15.80
C ASN A 97 1.05 -9.42 16.65
N ARG A 98 -0.25 -9.68 16.79
CA ARG A 98 -0.76 -10.80 17.61
C ARG A 98 -0.48 -12.16 16.98
N ARG A 99 -0.60 -12.27 15.66
CA ARG A 99 -0.56 -13.57 14.96
C ARG A 99 0.81 -13.89 14.37
N CYS A 100 1.57 -12.88 13.94
CA CYS A 100 2.87 -13.05 13.29
C CYS A 100 4.04 -12.61 14.17
N PHE A 101 3.78 -12.01 15.33
CA PHE A 101 4.81 -11.51 16.27
C PHE A 101 5.81 -10.55 15.62
N LEU A 102 5.33 -9.71 14.67
CA LEU A 102 6.20 -8.84 13.88
C LEU A 102 6.70 -7.62 14.66
N GLY A 103 6.05 -7.23 15.77
CA GLY A 103 6.44 -6.06 16.54
C GLY A 103 6.29 -4.75 15.77
N LEU A 104 5.29 -4.65 14.89
CA LEU A 104 5.00 -3.42 14.15
C LEU A 104 4.57 -2.34 15.13
N PHE A 105 5.31 -1.25 15.24
CA PHE A 105 5.03 -0.18 16.19
C PHE A 105 4.50 1.09 15.52
N ASP A 106 4.70 1.23 14.22
CA ASP A 106 4.31 2.39 13.44
C ASP A 106 3.93 1.99 12.01
N PHE A 107 3.20 2.86 11.31
CA PHE A 107 2.95 2.77 9.89
C PHE A 107 2.76 4.17 9.30
N GLU A 108 3.13 4.31 8.05
CA GLU A 108 2.98 5.55 7.28
C GLU A 108 2.19 5.25 6.01
N CYS A 109 1.37 6.20 5.57
CA CYS A 109 0.55 6.07 4.38
C CYS A 109 0.68 7.30 3.49
N HIS A 110 0.56 7.11 2.19
CA HIS A 110 0.56 8.20 1.24
C HIS A 110 -0.29 7.85 0.01
N PHE A 111 -0.85 8.86 -0.63
CA PHE A 111 -1.32 8.74 -2.00
C PHE A 111 -0.13 8.65 -2.95
N ALA A 112 -0.28 7.86 -4.00
CA ALA A 112 0.69 7.78 -5.09
C ALA A 112 -0.03 7.86 -6.43
N LEU A 113 0.30 8.88 -7.22
CA LEU A 113 -0.21 9.06 -8.57
C LEU A 113 0.87 8.67 -9.58
N TYR A 114 0.53 7.75 -10.47
CA TYR A 114 1.37 7.33 -11.58
C TYR A 114 0.75 7.83 -12.89
N PRO A 115 1.20 8.97 -13.44
CA PRO A 115 0.78 9.43 -14.76
C PRO A 115 1.12 8.41 -15.85
N SER A 116 0.52 8.54 -17.02
CA SER A 116 0.81 7.66 -18.17
C SER A 116 2.32 7.61 -18.46
N GLY A 117 2.87 6.40 -18.55
CA GLY A 117 4.29 6.15 -18.74
C GLY A 117 5.14 6.32 -17.47
N ALA A 118 4.54 6.65 -16.33
CA ALA A 118 5.25 6.67 -15.06
C ALA A 118 5.53 5.24 -14.56
N PHE A 119 6.56 5.12 -13.75
CA PHE A 119 6.98 3.85 -13.17
C PHE A 119 7.73 4.09 -11.87
N TYR A 120 7.81 3.04 -11.08
CA TYR A 120 8.80 2.91 -10.02
C TYR A 120 9.58 1.60 -10.28
N ARG A 121 10.87 1.71 -10.49
CA ARG A 121 11.73 0.56 -10.77
C ARG A 121 11.75 -0.39 -9.59
N ARG A 122 12.14 -1.64 -9.86
CA ARG A 122 12.36 -2.65 -8.83
C ARG A 122 13.25 -2.11 -7.71
N HIS A 123 12.76 -2.16 -6.50
CA HIS A 123 13.43 -1.72 -5.29
C HIS A 123 13.06 -2.64 -4.12
N LEU A 124 13.70 -2.45 -3.00
CA LEU A 124 13.31 -3.03 -1.72
C LEU A 124 12.75 -1.90 -0.87
N ASP A 125 11.57 -2.09 -0.30
CA ASP A 125 10.98 -1.12 0.63
C ASP A 125 11.79 -1.06 1.95
N ARG A 126 12.49 -2.12 2.27
CA ARG A 126 13.36 -2.24 3.43
C ARG A 126 14.77 -1.74 3.12
N PHE A 127 15.28 -0.81 3.92
CA PHE A 127 16.68 -0.41 3.87
C PHE A 127 17.57 -1.49 4.52
N ARG A 128 18.81 -1.64 4.02
CA ARG A 128 19.73 -2.69 4.50
C ARG A 128 20.03 -2.62 5.99
N ASP A 129 19.96 -1.43 6.57
CA ASP A 129 20.41 -1.12 7.94
C ASP A 129 19.26 -0.83 8.91
N GLU A 130 17.98 -0.95 8.49
CA GLU A 130 16.83 -0.70 9.35
C GLU A 130 15.66 -1.63 9.04
N ASP A 131 15.15 -2.28 10.10
CA ASP A 131 14.01 -3.20 10.06
C ASP A 131 12.63 -2.50 10.14
N ARG A 132 12.55 -1.20 9.83
CA ARG A 132 11.32 -0.42 10.05
C ARG A 132 10.17 -0.77 9.10
N ARG A 133 10.46 -1.13 7.84
CA ARG A 133 9.42 -1.49 6.86
C ARG A 133 9.35 -3.00 6.71
N MET A 134 8.57 -3.63 7.56
CA MET A 134 8.43 -5.08 7.56
C MET A 134 7.29 -5.57 6.68
N VAL A 135 6.24 -4.78 6.53
CA VAL A 135 5.06 -5.08 5.71
C VAL A 135 4.76 -3.87 4.83
N SER A 136 4.57 -4.10 3.54
CA SER A 136 4.06 -3.09 2.61
C SER A 136 2.63 -3.44 2.23
N ALA A 137 1.74 -2.44 2.24
CA ALA A 137 0.36 -2.55 1.78
C ALA A 137 0.16 -1.60 0.60
N VAL A 138 -0.33 -2.12 -0.52
CA VAL A 138 -0.63 -1.32 -1.71
C VAL A 138 -2.09 -1.47 -2.04
N ILE A 139 -2.81 -0.35 -2.14
CA ILE A 139 -4.22 -0.29 -2.47
C ILE A 139 -4.39 0.43 -3.80
N TYR A 140 -5.06 -0.21 -4.73
CA TYR A 140 -5.45 0.39 -5.98
C TYR A 140 -6.82 1.03 -5.83
N LEU A 141 -6.85 2.36 -5.94
CA LEU A 141 -8.10 3.14 -5.84
C LEU A 141 -8.80 3.28 -7.19
N ASN A 142 -8.14 2.89 -8.31
CA ASN A 142 -8.69 3.02 -9.64
C ASN A 142 -9.99 2.23 -9.80
N GLU A 143 -11.02 2.91 -10.32
CA GLU A 143 -12.24 2.27 -10.79
C GLU A 143 -12.05 1.81 -12.24
N ASP A 144 -12.72 0.72 -12.61
CA ASP A 144 -12.75 0.19 -13.98
C ASP A 144 -11.37 -0.02 -14.64
N TRP A 145 -10.36 -0.41 -13.84
CA TRP A 145 -9.01 -0.61 -14.35
C TRP A 145 -8.95 -1.76 -15.36
N LEU A 146 -8.28 -1.51 -16.49
CA LEU A 146 -8.03 -2.49 -17.54
C LEU A 146 -6.53 -2.81 -17.63
N PRO A 147 -6.13 -4.06 -17.96
CA PRO A 147 -4.73 -4.46 -18.08
C PRO A 147 -3.89 -3.57 -19.02
N GLU A 148 -4.51 -3.02 -20.07
CA GLU A 148 -3.86 -2.14 -21.04
C GLU A 148 -3.45 -0.79 -20.46
N GLN A 149 -4.05 -0.39 -19.36
CA GLN A 149 -3.72 0.85 -18.66
C GLN A 149 -2.41 0.75 -17.87
N GLY A 150 -1.89 -0.47 -17.69
CA GLY A 150 -0.64 -0.69 -16.96
C GLY A 150 -0.78 -0.52 -15.45
N GLY A 151 0.29 -0.08 -14.80
CA GLY A 151 0.29 0.14 -13.33
C GLY A 151 0.42 -1.13 -12.49
N ALA A 152 0.70 -2.28 -13.11
CA ALA A 152 0.82 -3.55 -12.39
C ALA A 152 2.03 -3.55 -11.43
N LEU A 153 1.79 -3.96 -10.18
CA LEU A 153 2.85 -4.26 -9.24
C LEU A 153 3.43 -5.65 -9.53
N ARG A 154 4.74 -5.74 -9.64
CA ARG A 154 5.46 -7.00 -9.80
C ARG A 154 6.14 -7.39 -8.51
N ILE A 155 5.78 -8.56 -7.98
CA ILE A 155 6.39 -9.13 -6.78
C ILE A 155 7.49 -10.12 -7.20
N GLU A 156 8.71 -9.92 -6.71
CA GLU A 156 9.78 -10.90 -6.89
C GLU A 156 9.96 -11.74 -5.62
N LYS A 157 10.28 -13.03 -5.76
CA LYS A 157 10.34 -14.04 -4.68
C LYS A 157 11.22 -13.69 -3.47
N ARG A 158 11.96 -12.61 -3.49
CA ARG A 158 12.81 -12.15 -2.38
C ARG A 158 12.14 -11.11 -1.46
N GLN A 159 11.00 -10.55 -1.85
CA GLN A 159 10.20 -9.69 -0.98
C GLN A 159 9.31 -10.58 -0.12
N ARG A 160 9.54 -10.56 1.19
CA ARG A 160 8.89 -11.53 2.08
C ARG A 160 7.53 -11.09 2.59
N LEU A 161 7.15 -9.82 2.47
CA LEU A 161 5.98 -9.32 3.18
C LEU A 161 5.27 -8.23 2.36
N LEU A 162 4.29 -8.60 1.54
CA LEU A 162 3.52 -7.66 0.73
C LEU A 162 2.02 -7.96 0.77
N LEU A 163 1.22 -6.96 1.09
CA LEU A 163 -0.24 -6.97 1.00
C LEU A 163 -0.65 -6.21 -0.26
N LEU A 164 -1.43 -6.84 -1.13
CA LEU A 164 -2.14 -6.19 -2.24
C LEU A 164 -3.61 -6.10 -1.84
N LEU A 165 -4.07 -4.91 -1.59
CA LEU A 165 -5.40 -4.62 -1.06
C LEU A 165 -6.24 -3.92 -2.11
#